data_ebc3185e7d2a50114c2dbeed1538c33e
#
_entry.id   ebc3185e7d2a50114c2dbeed1538c33e
#
_cell.length_a   1.000
_cell.length_b   1.000
_cell.length_c   1.000
_cell.angle_alpha   90.00
_cell.angle_beta   90.00
_cell.angle_gamma   90.00
#
_symmetry.space_group_name_H-M   'P 1'
#
loop_
_entity.id
_entity.type
_entity.pdbx_description
1 polymer ?
#
loop_
_entity_poly.entity_id
_entity_poly.type
_entity_poly.pdbx_seq_one_letter_code
_entity_poly.pdbx_strand_id
1 'polypeptide(L)'
;MAIKGAQGEKNGIAPHLIVRHAEEAMEFYSRALGAVELYRSPLPGGMGLHLHVRIGKTFVMITEEARPSQSHTIDDTIALQSPQSLGGTTAVFEILVDDVDAAYQKALDAGATPVLPVSDCFWGDRYGWVRDPYGHIWALATVLEELTPEEVKRRMDQMMAKMGEGRCE
;
A
#
# COMPACT_ATOMS: atom_id res chain seq x y z
N MET A 1 -1.08 29.00 14.07
CA MET A 1 -0.66 28.10 15.16
C MET A 1 -0.33 26.79 14.52
N ALA A 2 0.92 26.34 14.50
CA ALA A 2 1.27 25.02 13.98
C ALA A 2 0.66 23.95 14.90
N ILE A 3 -0.17 23.07 14.36
CA ILE A 3 -0.72 21.94 15.09
C ILE A 3 0.44 21.01 15.42
N LYS A 4 0.87 21.03 16.66
CA LYS A 4 1.86 20.11 17.22
C LYS A 4 1.26 18.70 17.17
N GLY A 5 1.47 17.95 16.10
CA GLY A 5 0.88 16.62 15.92
C GLY A 5 0.66 16.20 14.46
N ALA A 6 0.53 17.14 13.52
CA ALA A 6 0.41 16.84 12.09
C ALA A 6 1.72 16.32 11.46
N GLN A 7 2.81 16.44 12.19
CA GLN A 7 4.13 15.93 11.84
C GLN A 7 4.56 14.96 12.93
N GLY A 8 3.87 13.79 13.03
CA GLY A 8 4.39 12.69 13.83
C GLY A 8 5.86 12.46 13.54
N GLU A 9 6.59 11.77 14.41
CA GLU A 9 8.04 11.54 14.26
C GLU A 9 8.35 11.11 12.83
N LYS A 10 8.79 12.07 12.01
CA LYS A 10 9.16 11.87 10.60
C LYS A 10 10.55 11.27 10.55
N ASN A 11 10.70 10.04 11.06
CA ASN A 11 11.93 9.29 10.98
C ASN A 11 11.76 8.24 9.88
N GLY A 12 12.48 8.40 8.77
CA GLY A 12 12.50 7.42 7.69
C GLY A 12 11.75 7.85 6.42
N ILE A 13 11.38 6.88 5.61
CA ILE A 13 10.67 7.09 4.34
C ILE A 13 9.18 7.13 4.61
N ALA A 14 8.51 8.16 4.12
CA ALA A 14 7.05 8.26 4.12
C ALA A 14 6.52 7.97 2.70
N PRO A 15 5.69 6.95 2.50
CA PRO A 15 5.00 6.75 1.23
C PRO A 15 4.14 7.97 0.86
N HIS A 16 4.10 8.31 -0.43
CA HIS A 16 3.23 9.34 -0.97
C HIS A 16 2.36 8.72 -2.08
N LEU A 17 1.09 8.48 -1.76
CA LEU A 17 0.13 7.87 -2.67
C LEU A 17 -0.51 8.96 -3.53
N ILE A 18 -0.46 8.78 -4.83
CA ILE A 18 -1.14 9.67 -5.77
C ILE A 18 -2.43 8.97 -6.21
N VAL A 19 -3.56 9.66 -6.05
CA VAL A 19 -4.89 9.11 -6.32
C VAL A 19 -5.72 10.10 -7.14
N ARG A 20 -6.79 9.65 -7.78
CA ARG A 20 -7.71 10.55 -8.54
C ARG A 20 -8.64 11.33 -7.62
N HIS A 21 -9.06 10.73 -6.50
CA HIS A 21 -10.04 11.28 -5.56
C HIS A 21 -9.58 10.99 -4.13
N ALA A 22 -8.94 11.98 -3.50
CA ALA A 22 -8.31 11.79 -2.19
C ALA A 22 -9.32 11.57 -1.06
N GLU A 23 -10.52 12.15 -1.17
CA GLU A 23 -11.56 11.98 -0.16
C GLU A 23 -12.12 10.56 -0.16
N GLU A 24 -12.46 10.03 -1.33
CA GLU A 24 -12.89 8.63 -1.51
C GLU A 24 -11.78 7.65 -1.10
N ALA A 25 -10.52 7.99 -1.42
CA ALA A 25 -9.36 7.20 -1.02
C ALA A 25 -9.21 7.14 0.50
N MET A 26 -9.41 8.26 1.20
CA MET A 26 -9.37 8.30 2.66
C MET A 26 -10.46 7.40 3.28
N GLU A 27 -11.67 7.44 2.74
CA GLU A 27 -12.77 6.58 3.20
C GLU A 27 -12.44 5.09 2.99
N PHE A 28 -11.90 4.73 1.82
CA PHE A 28 -11.45 3.37 1.55
C PHE A 28 -10.35 2.93 2.53
N TYR A 29 -9.26 3.71 2.65
CA TYR A 29 -8.15 3.33 3.53
C TYR A 29 -8.55 3.27 5.00
N SER A 30 -9.52 4.10 5.43
CA SER A 30 -10.07 4.01 6.79
C SER A 30 -10.79 2.67 7.00
N ARG A 31 -11.65 2.27 6.06
CA ARG A 31 -12.40 1.01 6.14
C ARG A 31 -11.51 -0.22 5.94
N ALA A 32 -10.65 -0.19 4.93
CA ALA A 32 -9.82 -1.32 4.53
C ALA A 32 -8.62 -1.55 5.47
N LEU A 33 -7.86 -0.49 5.74
CA LEU A 33 -6.55 -0.56 6.38
C LEU A 33 -6.52 0.11 7.77
N GLY A 34 -7.65 0.60 8.26
CA GLY A 34 -7.70 1.31 9.55
C GLY A 34 -6.94 2.64 9.54
N ALA A 35 -6.86 3.30 8.39
CA ALA A 35 -6.21 4.59 8.27
C ALA A 35 -6.89 5.65 9.14
N VAL A 36 -6.08 6.50 9.77
CA VAL A 36 -6.52 7.63 10.59
C VAL A 36 -6.01 8.91 9.94
N GLU A 37 -6.93 9.81 9.59
CA GLU A 37 -6.59 11.14 9.09
C GLU A 37 -5.92 11.97 10.19
N LEU A 38 -4.77 12.55 9.89
CA LEU A 38 -4.00 13.41 10.80
C LEU A 38 -4.08 14.88 10.40
N TYR A 39 -4.16 15.14 9.10
CA TYR A 39 -4.17 16.49 8.54
C TYR A 39 -4.80 16.48 7.15
N ARG A 40 -5.49 17.57 6.82
CA ARG A 40 -6.13 17.80 5.52
C ARG A 40 -5.83 19.22 5.07
N SER A 41 -5.47 19.39 3.80
CA SER A 41 -5.29 20.70 3.17
C SER A 41 -5.79 20.68 1.73
N PRO A 42 -6.59 21.66 1.31
CA PRO A 42 -6.85 21.85 -0.10
C PRO A 42 -5.57 22.23 -0.83
N LEU A 43 -5.41 21.73 -2.05
CA LEU A 43 -4.34 22.15 -2.93
C LEU A 43 -4.63 23.52 -3.55
N PRO A 44 -3.61 24.34 -3.84
CA PRO A 44 -3.80 25.64 -4.48
C PRO A 44 -4.58 25.52 -5.78
N GLY A 45 -5.38 26.55 -6.12
CA GLY A 45 -6.12 26.59 -7.40
C GLY A 45 -7.24 25.56 -7.55
N GLY A 46 -7.68 24.91 -6.45
CA GLY A 46 -8.74 23.89 -6.50
C GLY A 46 -8.28 22.57 -7.13
N MET A 47 -6.98 22.27 -7.09
CA MET A 47 -6.36 21.07 -7.64
C MET A 47 -6.64 19.79 -6.83
N GLY A 48 -7.55 19.82 -5.85
CA GLY A 48 -7.92 18.69 -5.02
C GLY A 48 -7.40 18.78 -3.59
N LEU A 49 -7.13 17.65 -2.97
CA LEU A 49 -6.75 17.52 -1.57
C LEU A 49 -5.37 16.90 -1.39
N HIS A 50 -4.69 17.35 -0.32
CA HIS A 50 -3.52 16.70 0.25
C HIS A 50 -3.84 16.26 1.67
N LEU A 51 -3.59 14.99 1.98
CA LEU A 51 -3.88 14.39 3.28
C LEU A 51 -2.61 13.81 3.88
N HIS A 52 -2.50 13.93 5.20
CA HIS A 52 -1.59 13.13 6.01
C HIS A 52 -2.39 12.11 6.78
N VAL A 53 -2.01 10.86 6.69
CA VAL A 53 -2.71 9.76 7.34
C VAL A 53 -1.73 8.86 8.08
N ARG A 54 -2.23 8.10 9.05
CA ARG A 54 -1.49 7.04 9.71
C ARG A 54 -2.14 5.70 9.37
N ILE A 55 -1.35 4.78 8.82
CA ILE A 55 -1.75 3.39 8.58
C ILE A 55 -0.84 2.52 9.45
N GLY A 56 -1.43 1.78 10.39
CA GLY A 56 -0.65 1.10 11.42
C GLY A 56 0.23 2.09 12.20
N LYS A 57 1.55 1.92 12.13
CA LYS A 57 2.54 2.82 12.74
C LYS A 57 3.16 3.80 11.73
N THR A 58 2.81 3.69 10.45
CA THR A 58 3.46 4.43 9.36
C THR A 58 2.69 5.69 9.01
N PHE A 59 3.42 6.79 8.87
CA PHE A 59 2.93 8.03 8.29
C PHE A 59 2.90 7.89 6.75
N VAL A 60 1.78 8.23 6.14
CA VAL A 60 1.55 8.16 4.69
C VAL A 60 0.95 9.48 4.23
N MET A 61 1.35 9.97 3.08
CA MET A 61 0.73 11.12 2.41
C MET A 61 -0.17 10.61 1.28
N ILE A 62 -1.29 11.29 1.06
CA ILE A 62 -2.20 11.05 -0.06
C ILE A 62 -2.43 12.37 -0.76
N THR A 63 -2.26 12.42 -2.07
CA THR A 63 -2.49 13.63 -2.86
C THR A 63 -3.26 13.29 -4.13
N GLU A 64 -4.17 14.17 -4.52
CA GLU A 64 -4.82 14.03 -5.83
C GLU A 64 -3.83 14.26 -6.96
N GLU A 65 -3.97 13.47 -8.03
CA GLU A 65 -3.14 13.65 -9.22
C GLU A 65 -3.39 15.02 -9.87
N ALA A 66 -2.33 15.65 -10.33
CA ALA A 66 -2.43 16.91 -11.05
C ALA A 66 -3.02 16.67 -12.44
N ARG A 67 -4.07 17.41 -12.82
CA ARG A 67 -4.56 17.40 -14.19
C ARG A 67 -3.53 18.08 -15.10
N PRO A 68 -3.28 17.56 -16.31
CA PRO A 68 -2.28 18.12 -17.24
C PRO A 68 -2.42 19.63 -17.51
N SER A 69 -3.65 20.16 -17.45
CA SER A 69 -3.95 21.59 -17.65
C SER A 69 -3.75 22.46 -16.40
N GLN A 70 -3.41 21.88 -15.26
CA GLN A 70 -3.29 22.56 -13.95
C GLN A 70 -1.94 22.36 -13.31
N SER A 71 -0.98 21.79 -14.04
CA SER A 71 0.36 21.53 -13.57
C SER A 71 1.13 22.86 -13.39
N HIS A 72 0.97 23.47 -12.22
CA HIS A 72 1.95 24.42 -11.66
C HIS A 72 2.86 23.66 -10.68
N THR A 73 3.34 22.49 -11.11
CA THR A 73 4.29 21.70 -10.34
C THR A 73 5.68 22.33 -10.44
N ILE A 74 6.53 21.98 -9.49
CA ILE A 74 7.92 22.43 -9.33
C ILE A 74 8.73 22.28 -10.64
N ASP A 75 8.25 21.43 -11.54
CA ASP A 75 8.80 21.19 -12.87
C ASP A 75 7.65 20.69 -13.77
N ASP A 76 7.38 21.39 -14.86
CA ASP A 76 6.35 21.02 -15.86
C ASP A 76 6.58 19.63 -16.49
N THR A 77 7.74 19.03 -16.24
CA THR A 77 8.11 17.67 -16.71
C THR A 77 7.68 16.57 -15.74
N ILE A 78 7.31 16.88 -14.49
CA ILE A 78 6.94 15.91 -13.47
C ILE A 78 5.43 15.99 -13.22
N ALA A 79 4.65 15.21 -13.98
CA ALA A 79 3.24 14.98 -13.67
C ALA A 79 3.12 13.88 -12.61
N LEU A 80 2.61 14.22 -11.42
CA LEU A 80 2.23 13.21 -10.43
C LEU A 80 0.94 12.55 -10.90
N GLN A 81 1.04 11.29 -11.33
CA GLN A 81 -0.08 10.51 -11.84
C GLN A 81 -0.37 9.33 -10.93
N SER A 82 -1.65 8.99 -10.79
CA SER A 82 -2.08 7.79 -10.05
C SER A 82 -1.73 6.52 -10.84
N PRO A 83 -1.61 5.36 -10.17
CA PRO A 83 -1.46 4.06 -10.84
C PRO A 83 -2.56 3.78 -11.86
N GLN A 84 -3.79 4.28 -11.63
CA GLN A 84 -4.88 4.18 -12.59
C GLN A 84 -4.59 4.93 -13.89
N SER A 85 -4.00 6.13 -13.80
CA SER A 85 -3.66 6.94 -14.97
C SER A 85 -2.44 6.40 -15.72
N LEU A 86 -1.48 5.80 -14.98
CA LEU A 86 -0.29 5.16 -15.54
C LEU A 86 -0.57 3.75 -16.11
N GLY A 87 -1.70 3.13 -15.74
CA GLY A 87 -1.99 1.74 -16.08
C GLY A 87 -1.11 0.71 -15.34
N GLY A 88 -0.49 1.10 -14.21
CA GLY A 88 0.36 0.22 -13.44
C GLY A 88 1.00 0.90 -12.23
N THR A 89 1.71 0.11 -11.41
CA THR A 89 2.46 0.61 -10.24
C THR A 89 3.85 -0.01 -10.20
N THR A 90 4.80 0.71 -9.63
CA THR A 90 6.20 0.27 -9.42
C THR A 90 6.49 -0.03 -7.95
N ALA A 91 5.48 0.10 -7.07
CA ALA A 91 5.65 -0.10 -5.64
C ALA A 91 4.59 -1.07 -5.10
N VAL A 92 5.00 -1.88 -4.13
CA VAL A 92 4.13 -2.67 -3.27
C VAL A 92 4.38 -2.20 -1.83
N PHE A 93 3.30 -1.89 -1.11
CA PHE A 93 3.37 -1.50 0.29
C PHE A 93 2.99 -2.70 1.16
N GLU A 94 3.86 -3.07 2.08
CA GLU A 94 3.61 -4.18 2.99
C GLU A 94 3.15 -3.68 4.35
N ILE A 95 2.11 -4.33 4.89
CA ILE A 95 1.58 -4.09 6.22
C ILE A 95 1.59 -5.40 6.99
N LEU A 96 2.29 -5.41 8.12
CA LEU A 96 2.21 -6.50 9.09
C LEU A 96 0.94 -6.33 9.93
N VAL A 97 0.14 -7.37 10.00
CA VAL A 97 -1.14 -7.44 10.73
C VAL A 97 -1.17 -8.68 11.63
N ASP A 98 -2.00 -8.63 12.67
CA ASP A 98 -2.13 -9.76 13.60
C ASP A 98 -2.87 -10.96 12.96
N ASP A 99 -3.81 -10.70 12.04
CA ASP A 99 -4.61 -11.70 11.32
C ASP A 99 -4.76 -11.27 9.86
N VAL A 100 -3.95 -11.88 8.99
CA VAL A 100 -3.93 -11.55 7.56
C VAL A 100 -5.22 -11.99 6.84
N ASP A 101 -5.85 -13.09 7.25
CA ASP A 101 -7.09 -13.56 6.62
C ASP A 101 -8.21 -12.56 6.87
N ALA A 102 -8.36 -12.10 8.11
CA ALA A 102 -9.35 -11.07 8.47
C ALA A 102 -9.05 -9.73 7.81
N ALA A 103 -7.77 -9.31 7.76
CA ALA A 103 -7.36 -8.06 7.13
C ALA A 103 -7.57 -8.09 5.61
N TYR A 104 -7.26 -9.21 4.96
CA TYR A 104 -7.46 -9.43 3.54
C TYR A 104 -8.95 -9.37 3.18
N GLN A 105 -9.80 -10.10 3.91
CA GLN A 105 -11.24 -10.08 3.69
C GLN A 105 -11.82 -8.68 3.90
N LYS A 106 -11.40 -7.97 4.95
CA LYS A 106 -11.81 -6.59 5.23
C LYS A 106 -11.45 -5.64 4.08
N ALA A 107 -10.27 -5.83 3.46
CA ALA A 107 -9.86 -5.03 2.31
C ALA A 107 -10.74 -5.33 1.08
N LEU A 108 -11.08 -6.59 0.82
CA LEU A 108 -12.00 -6.99 -0.25
C LEU A 108 -13.40 -6.42 -0.03
N ASP A 109 -13.94 -6.51 1.19
CA ASP A 109 -15.27 -5.97 1.54
C ASP A 109 -15.33 -4.44 1.40
N ALA A 110 -14.18 -3.77 1.56
CA ALA A 110 -14.05 -2.34 1.34
C ALA A 110 -13.97 -1.95 -0.14
N GLY A 111 -13.73 -2.91 -1.05
CA GLY A 111 -13.66 -2.68 -2.49
C GLY A 111 -12.30 -2.94 -3.14
N ALA A 112 -11.33 -3.51 -2.42
CA ALA A 112 -10.09 -3.98 -3.03
C ALA A 112 -10.34 -5.21 -3.93
N THR A 113 -9.44 -5.44 -4.88
CA THR A 113 -9.46 -6.64 -5.72
C THR A 113 -8.30 -7.57 -5.35
N PRO A 114 -8.51 -8.91 -5.38
CA PRO A 114 -7.45 -9.87 -5.07
C PRO A 114 -6.36 -9.83 -6.14
N VAL A 115 -5.09 -9.88 -5.73
CA VAL A 115 -3.92 -10.00 -6.60
C VAL A 115 -3.19 -11.31 -6.33
N LEU A 116 -2.93 -11.62 -5.06
CA LEU A 116 -2.38 -12.88 -4.61
C LEU A 116 -3.22 -13.37 -3.43
N PRO A 117 -3.87 -14.54 -3.53
CA PRO A 117 -4.61 -15.12 -2.41
C PRO A 117 -3.72 -15.35 -1.20
N VAL A 118 -4.32 -15.28 0.00
CA VAL A 118 -3.60 -15.55 1.25
C VAL A 118 -3.14 -17.00 1.28
N SER A 119 -1.85 -17.21 1.57
CA SER A 119 -1.24 -18.54 1.73
C SER A 119 -0.03 -18.49 2.65
N ASP A 120 0.33 -19.64 3.20
CA ASP A 120 1.55 -19.77 3.99
C ASP A 120 2.76 -19.79 3.06
N CYS A 121 3.78 -19.01 3.40
CA CYS A 121 4.97 -18.81 2.62
C CYS A 121 6.17 -19.55 3.22
N PHE A 122 7.13 -19.93 2.38
CA PHE A 122 8.34 -20.66 2.81
C PHE A 122 9.23 -19.85 3.77
N TRP A 123 9.09 -18.54 3.77
CA TRP A 123 9.84 -17.64 4.64
C TRP A 123 9.22 -17.41 6.02
N GLY A 124 8.08 -18.07 6.34
CA GLY A 124 7.49 -18.08 7.66
C GLY A 124 6.30 -17.17 7.86
N ASP A 125 5.88 -16.45 6.83
CA ASP A 125 4.68 -15.61 6.89
C ASP A 125 3.46 -16.27 6.25
N ARG A 126 2.29 -15.92 6.74
CA ARG A 126 1.05 -16.03 6.01
C ARG A 126 0.78 -14.70 5.30
N TYR A 127 0.57 -14.74 3.97
CA TYR A 127 0.79 -13.59 3.10
C TYR A 127 -0.19 -13.55 1.93
N GLY A 128 -0.64 -12.34 1.57
CA GLY A 128 -1.51 -12.14 0.41
C GLY A 128 -1.46 -10.71 -0.10
N TRP A 129 -1.85 -10.47 -1.37
CA TRP A 129 -1.86 -9.14 -1.98
C TRP A 129 -3.25 -8.75 -2.44
N VAL A 130 -3.57 -7.48 -2.23
CA VAL A 130 -4.76 -6.84 -2.78
C VAL A 130 -4.36 -5.60 -3.58
N ARG A 131 -5.18 -5.25 -4.57
CA ARG A 131 -5.10 -3.97 -5.26
C ARG A 131 -6.24 -3.09 -4.76
N ASP A 132 -5.91 -1.88 -4.34
CA ASP A 132 -6.92 -0.91 -3.96
C ASP A 132 -7.65 -0.32 -5.20
N PRO A 133 -8.79 0.38 -5.01
CA PRO A 133 -9.54 0.99 -6.11
C PRO A 133 -8.77 2.04 -6.90
N TYR A 134 -7.63 2.52 -6.37
CA TYR A 134 -6.79 3.57 -6.99
C TYR A 134 -5.56 2.99 -7.71
N GLY A 135 -5.40 1.64 -7.66
CA GLY A 135 -4.39 0.89 -8.38
C GLY A 135 -3.10 0.62 -7.60
N HIS A 136 -2.98 1.06 -6.34
CA HIS A 136 -1.85 0.69 -5.49
C HIS A 136 -1.97 -0.77 -5.03
N ILE A 137 -0.83 -1.43 -4.86
CA ILE A 137 -0.74 -2.81 -4.38
C ILE A 137 -0.35 -2.80 -2.91
N TRP A 138 -1.10 -3.55 -2.11
CA TRP A 138 -0.89 -3.76 -0.69
C TRP A 138 -0.63 -5.24 -0.42
N ALA A 139 0.53 -5.54 0.12
CA ALA A 139 0.85 -6.84 0.69
C ALA A 139 0.42 -6.83 2.16
N LEU A 140 -0.31 -7.85 2.56
CA LEU A 140 -0.73 -8.07 3.94
C LEU A 140 -0.05 -9.33 4.44
N ALA A 141 0.55 -9.28 5.63
CA ALA A 141 1.30 -10.39 6.18
C ALA A 141 1.07 -10.55 7.69
N THR A 142 1.04 -11.80 8.13
CA THR A 142 1.15 -12.21 9.53
C THR A 142 2.37 -13.11 9.67
N VAL A 143 3.29 -12.75 10.55
CA VAL A 143 4.45 -13.60 10.87
C VAL A 143 3.97 -14.81 11.67
N LEU A 144 4.07 -16.02 11.10
CA LEU A 144 3.73 -17.27 11.77
C LEU A 144 4.95 -17.87 12.48
N GLU A 145 6.13 -17.72 11.87
CA GLU A 145 7.37 -18.28 12.37
C GLU A 145 8.53 -17.30 12.13
N GLU A 146 9.35 -17.08 13.16
CA GLU A 146 10.64 -16.41 13.01
C GLU A 146 11.70 -17.43 12.59
N LEU A 147 12.18 -17.34 11.35
CA LEU A 147 13.11 -18.28 10.75
C LEU A 147 14.51 -17.68 10.61
N THR A 148 15.54 -18.53 10.73
CA THR A 148 16.89 -18.11 10.37
C THR A 148 17.06 -18.03 8.84
N PRO A 149 18.02 -17.24 8.33
CA PRO A 149 18.30 -17.15 6.89
C PRO A 149 18.59 -18.53 6.27
N GLU A 150 19.27 -19.43 7.01
CA GLU A 150 19.59 -20.78 6.58
C GLU A 150 18.33 -21.63 6.42
N GLU A 151 17.38 -21.50 7.35
CA GLU A 151 16.12 -22.22 7.28
C GLU A 151 15.24 -21.71 6.13
N VAL A 152 15.17 -20.40 5.93
CA VAL A 152 14.47 -19.79 4.77
C VAL A 152 15.05 -20.34 3.46
N LYS A 153 16.40 -20.36 3.33
CA LYS A 153 17.06 -20.91 2.16
C LYS A 153 16.72 -22.38 1.95
N ARG A 154 16.77 -23.18 2.99
CA ARG A 154 16.45 -24.62 2.93
C ARG A 154 15.01 -24.86 2.43
N ARG A 155 14.04 -24.11 2.97
CA ARG A 155 12.63 -24.21 2.57
C ARG A 155 12.44 -23.75 1.13
N MET A 156 13.11 -22.68 0.71
CA MET A 156 13.09 -22.21 -0.68
C MET A 156 13.63 -23.28 -1.64
N ASP A 157 14.79 -23.90 -1.33
CA ASP A 157 15.39 -24.95 -2.16
C ASP A 157 14.43 -26.17 -2.30
N GLN A 158 13.76 -26.55 -1.21
CA GLN A 158 12.75 -27.61 -1.23
C GLN A 158 11.51 -27.28 -2.09
N MET A 159 11.04 -26.02 -2.00
CA MET A 159 9.92 -25.57 -2.83
C MET A 159 10.29 -25.59 -4.32
N MET A 160 11.48 -25.10 -4.66
CA MET A 160 11.97 -25.07 -6.04
C MET A 160 12.15 -26.49 -6.63
N ALA A 161 12.65 -27.45 -5.84
CA ALA A 161 12.76 -28.85 -6.25
C ALA A 161 11.39 -29.45 -6.61
N LYS A 162 10.37 -29.23 -5.78
CA LYS A 162 8.98 -29.70 -6.05
C LYS A 162 8.38 -29.07 -7.32
N MET A 163 8.66 -27.77 -7.58
CA MET A 163 8.19 -27.09 -8.78
C MET A 163 8.90 -27.57 -10.05
N GLY A 164 10.17 -28.02 -9.93
CA GLY A 164 10.93 -28.62 -11.03
C GLY A 164 10.43 -30.00 -11.44
N GLU A 165 10.01 -30.81 -10.47
CA GLU A 165 9.46 -32.17 -10.70
C GLU A 165 8.08 -32.15 -11.38
N GLY A 166 7.27 -31.09 -11.19
CA GLY A 166 5.95 -30.96 -11.80
C GLY A 166 5.92 -30.44 -13.24
N ARG A 167 7.08 -30.23 -13.88
CA ARG A 167 7.20 -29.75 -15.27
C ARG A 167 7.55 -30.82 -16.30
N CYS A 168 7.57 -32.09 -15.91
CA CYS A 168 7.90 -33.22 -16.77
C CYS A 168 6.69 -34.10 -17.10
N GLU A 169 5.52 -33.50 -17.42
CA GLU A 169 4.41 -34.21 -18.09
C GLU A 169 3.82 -33.35 -19.22
#